data_1260787de3c291259736e1f018c317ca
#
_entry.id   1260787de3c291259736e1f018c317ca
#
_cell.length_a   1.000
_cell.length_b   1.000
_cell.length_c   1.000
_cell.angle_alpha   90.00
_cell.angle_beta   90.00
_cell.angle_gamma   90.00
#
_symmetry.space_group_name_H-M   'P 1'
#
loop_
_entity.id
_entity.type
_entity.pdbx_description
1 polymer ?
#
loop_
_entity_poly.entity_id
_entity_poly.type
_entity_poly.pdbx_seq_one_letter_code
_entity_poly.pdbx_strand_id
1 'polypeptide(L)'
;MINIIKAEVEDSKIITEIKKLAYNDETRRFGPGRDGGPPGYESQEETERLIKDYLFYKIMIGNNIIGFFWLHGEDNKFYELEDLCIHPEYHNKGYGFKTLKLIEELHPQIKKWVLGTPYYSVRNQHLYEKVGYKKTGQTEDGFLFFYEKLID
;
A
#
# COMPACT_ATOMS: atom_id res chain seq x y z
N MET A 1 11.62 15.06 2.23
CA MET A 1 11.98 13.85 3.00
C MET A 1 10.74 13.26 3.65
N ILE A 2 10.52 11.96 3.49
CA ILE A 2 9.37 11.30 4.09
C ILE A 2 9.76 10.61 5.40
N ASN A 3 8.78 10.55 6.31
CA ASN A 3 8.88 9.78 7.55
C ASN A 3 7.73 8.78 7.61
N ILE A 4 8.01 7.59 8.11
CA ILE A 4 7.00 6.55 8.30
C ILE A 4 6.79 6.37 9.79
N ILE A 5 5.56 6.55 10.24
CA ILE A 5 5.19 6.57 11.66
C ILE A 5 3.95 5.69 11.85
N LYS A 6 3.87 5.00 12.98
CA LYS A 6 2.67 4.22 13.30
C LYS A 6 1.45 5.13 13.31
N ALA A 7 0.40 4.71 12.62
CA ALA A 7 -0.85 5.45 12.62
C ALA A 7 -1.63 5.24 13.91
N GLU A 8 -2.40 6.25 14.30
CA GLU A 8 -3.30 6.19 15.44
C GLU A 8 -4.74 6.33 14.99
N VAL A 9 -5.69 5.94 15.83
CA VAL A 9 -7.11 5.96 15.47
C VAL A 9 -7.55 7.38 15.08
N GLU A 10 -6.97 8.39 15.67
CA GLU A 10 -7.26 9.81 15.35
C GLU A 10 -6.89 10.16 13.91
N ASP A 11 -6.02 9.39 13.28
CA ASP A 11 -5.62 9.61 11.88
C ASP A 11 -6.61 9.02 10.87
N SER A 12 -7.59 8.24 11.34
CA SER A 12 -8.44 7.43 10.47
C SER A 12 -9.24 8.23 9.45
N LYS A 13 -9.71 9.42 9.82
CA LYS A 13 -10.49 10.27 8.91
C LYS A 13 -9.65 10.70 7.70
N ILE A 14 -8.46 11.23 7.96
CA ILE A 14 -7.55 11.70 6.90
C ILE A 14 -7.09 10.51 6.05
N ILE A 15 -6.74 9.40 6.69
CA ILE A 15 -6.30 8.20 5.98
C ILE A 15 -7.40 7.66 5.07
N THR A 16 -8.66 7.63 5.54
CA THR A 16 -9.77 7.17 4.72
C THR A 16 -9.99 8.08 3.50
N GLU A 17 -9.85 9.39 3.67
CA GLU A 17 -9.94 10.32 2.55
C GLU A 17 -8.85 10.07 1.51
N ILE A 18 -7.61 9.85 1.95
CA ILE A 18 -6.50 9.53 1.05
C ILE A 18 -6.78 8.21 0.32
N LYS A 19 -7.29 7.21 1.05
CA LYS A 19 -7.64 5.92 0.46
C LYS A 19 -8.66 6.08 -0.66
N LYS A 20 -9.73 6.83 -0.41
CA LYS A 20 -10.75 7.11 -1.41
C LYS A 20 -10.18 7.78 -2.65
N LEU A 21 -9.40 8.84 -2.44
CA LEU A 21 -8.81 9.59 -3.54
C LEU A 21 -7.86 8.73 -4.36
N ALA A 22 -7.02 7.94 -3.71
CA ALA A 22 -6.03 7.09 -4.38
C ALA A 22 -6.71 5.97 -5.17
N TYR A 23 -7.66 5.24 -4.57
CA TYR A 23 -8.35 4.17 -5.29
C TYR A 23 -9.22 4.69 -6.42
N ASN A 24 -9.93 5.80 -6.21
CA ASN A 24 -10.74 6.41 -7.27
C ASN A 24 -9.88 6.88 -8.44
N ASP A 25 -8.72 7.49 -8.16
CA ASP A 25 -7.78 7.90 -9.20
C ASP A 25 -7.28 6.68 -10.00
N GLU A 26 -6.92 5.61 -9.31
CA GLU A 26 -6.41 4.39 -9.93
C GLU A 26 -7.47 3.74 -10.84
N THR A 27 -8.70 3.60 -10.34
CA THR A 27 -9.76 2.94 -11.10
C THR A 27 -10.25 3.80 -12.28
N ARG A 28 -10.20 5.12 -12.15
CA ARG A 28 -10.52 6.01 -13.27
C ARG A 28 -9.49 5.92 -14.38
N ARG A 29 -8.21 5.90 -14.03
CA ARG A 29 -7.11 5.96 -15.01
C ARG A 29 -6.78 4.60 -15.63
N PHE A 30 -6.78 3.55 -14.83
CA PHE A 30 -6.25 2.24 -15.25
C PHE A 30 -7.29 1.13 -15.21
N GLY A 31 -8.37 1.29 -14.45
CA GLY A 31 -9.41 0.29 -14.26
C GLY A 31 -10.65 0.54 -15.11
N PRO A 32 -11.86 0.35 -14.53
CA PRO A 32 -13.12 0.49 -15.26
C PRO A 32 -13.43 1.90 -15.77
N GLY A 33 -12.65 2.92 -15.40
CA GLY A 33 -12.88 4.28 -15.85
C GLY A 33 -13.85 5.07 -14.98
N ARG A 34 -14.12 4.60 -13.79
CA ARG A 34 -15.02 5.23 -12.82
C ARG A 34 -14.50 5.02 -11.40
N ASP A 35 -15.09 5.72 -10.43
CA ASP A 35 -14.72 5.59 -9.03
C ASP A 35 -14.94 4.17 -8.54
N GLY A 36 -14.03 3.68 -7.72
CA GLY A 36 -14.14 2.37 -7.10
C GLY A 36 -12.88 1.95 -6.38
N GLY A 37 -13.01 0.90 -5.57
CA GLY A 37 -11.92 0.34 -4.81
C GLY A 37 -12.37 -0.96 -4.14
N PRO A 38 -11.53 -1.56 -3.29
CA PRO A 38 -11.91 -2.78 -2.59
C PRO A 38 -13.06 -2.53 -1.62
N PRO A 39 -13.83 -3.57 -1.27
CA PRO A 39 -14.95 -3.40 -0.33
C PRO A 39 -14.51 -2.70 0.95
N GLY A 40 -15.28 -1.69 1.37
CA GLY A 40 -15.00 -0.94 2.59
C GLY A 40 -13.97 0.18 2.46
N TYR A 41 -13.45 0.44 1.26
CA TYR A 41 -12.42 1.46 1.08
C TYR A 41 -12.86 2.88 1.46
N GLU A 42 -14.16 3.15 1.49
CA GLU A 42 -14.71 4.45 1.86
C GLU A 42 -15.08 4.55 3.34
N SER A 43 -14.93 3.45 4.09
CA SER A 43 -15.39 3.37 5.48
C SER A 43 -14.29 3.78 6.45
N GLN A 44 -14.56 4.85 7.22
CA GLN A 44 -13.66 5.26 8.30
C GLN A 44 -13.61 4.20 9.42
N GLU A 45 -14.72 3.53 9.71
CA GLU A 45 -14.77 2.47 10.71
C GLU A 45 -13.84 1.31 10.32
N GLU A 46 -13.81 0.96 9.03
CA GLU A 46 -12.91 -0.07 8.53
C GLU A 46 -11.45 0.34 8.71
N THR A 47 -11.13 1.60 8.42
CA THR A 47 -9.76 2.12 8.62
C THR A 47 -9.38 2.05 10.10
N GLU A 48 -10.28 2.42 11.00
CA GLU A 48 -10.03 2.33 12.44
C GLU A 48 -9.73 0.90 12.86
N ARG A 49 -10.51 -0.06 12.34
CA ARG A 49 -10.31 -1.47 12.64
C ARG A 49 -8.93 -1.95 12.19
N LEU A 50 -8.55 -1.59 10.97
CA LEU A 50 -7.25 -1.96 10.42
C LEU A 50 -6.10 -1.38 11.24
N ILE A 51 -6.22 -0.12 11.68
CA ILE A 51 -5.21 0.53 12.51
C ILE A 51 -5.05 -0.23 13.83
N LYS A 52 -6.15 -0.68 14.43
CA LYS A 52 -6.10 -1.40 15.71
C LYS A 52 -5.56 -2.82 15.57
N ASP A 53 -5.87 -3.50 14.46
CA ASP A 53 -5.62 -4.94 14.34
C ASP A 53 -4.30 -5.29 13.67
N TYR A 54 -3.71 -4.36 12.91
CA TYR A 54 -2.53 -4.65 12.08
C TYR A 54 -1.43 -3.64 12.29
N LEU A 55 -0.27 -3.88 11.68
CA LEU A 55 0.84 -2.94 11.65
C LEU A 55 0.52 -1.86 10.62
N PHE A 56 -0.12 -0.80 11.06
CA PHE A 56 -0.60 0.25 10.19
C PHE A 56 0.28 1.49 10.33
N TYR A 57 0.79 2.00 9.20
CA TYR A 57 1.70 3.14 9.17
C TYR A 57 1.16 4.27 8.32
N LYS A 58 1.45 5.49 8.74
CA LYS A 58 1.19 6.68 7.93
C LYS A 58 2.52 7.19 7.37
N ILE A 59 2.45 7.77 6.18
CA ILE A 59 3.59 8.36 5.48
C ILE A 59 3.46 9.86 5.60
N MET A 60 4.49 10.50 6.14
CA MET A 60 4.47 11.92 6.47
C MET A 60 5.49 12.72 5.67
N ILE A 61 5.10 13.92 5.27
CA ILE A 61 6.03 14.98 4.88
C ILE A 61 5.77 16.14 5.84
N GLY A 62 6.76 16.44 6.70
CA GLY A 62 6.53 17.41 7.78
C GLY A 62 5.36 16.94 8.64
N ASN A 63 4.36 17.80 8.79
CA ASN A 63 3.16 17.49 9.58
C ASN A 63 1.99 16.99 8.73
N ASN A 64 2.22 16.73 7.43
CA ASN A 64 1.17 16.30 6.53
C ASN A 64 1.21 14.81 6.29
N ILE A 65 0.07 14.13 6.44
CA ILE A 65 -0.08 12.75 6.04
C ILE A 65 -0.29 12.74 4.53
N ILE A 66 0.61 12.07 3.80
CA ILE A 66 0.51 11.98 2.34
C ILE A 66 0.14 10.60 1.84
N GLY A 67 0.14 9.60 2.72
CA GLY A 67 -0.15 8.24 2.36
C GLY A 67 -0.13 7.31 3.55
N PHE A 68 -0.31 6.03 3.27
CA PHE A 68 -0.32 5.01 4.31
C PHE A 68 -0.11 3.63 3.68
N PHE A 69 0.15 2.65 4.54
CA PHE A 69 0.17 1.24 4.20
C PHE A 69 0.00 0.44 5.48
N TRP A 70 -0.29 -0.85 5.35
CA TRP A 70 -0.30 -1.72 6.51
C TRP A 70 0.26 -3.09 6.16
N LEU A 71 0.70 -3.80 7.19
CA LEU A 71 1.43 -5.06 7.07
C LEU A 71 0.77 -6.13 7.93
N HIS A 72 0.78 -7.36 7.43
CA HIS A 72 0.43 -8.53 8.23
C HIS A 72 1.22 -9.73 7.76
N GLY A 73 1.24 -10.79 8.55
CA GLY A 73 1.95 -12.01 8.19
C GLY A 73 2.36 -12.79 9.42
N GLU A 74 3.40 -13.61 9.25
CA GLU A 74 3.97 -14.40 10.35
C GLU A 74 5.31 -13.80 10.76
N ASP A 75 5.44 -13.47 12.04
CA ASP A 75 6.67 -12.86 12.57
C ASP A 75 7.89 -13.69 12.21
N ASN A 76 8.95 -13.00 11.77
CA ASN A 76 10.24 -13.56 11.36
C ASN A 76 10.17 -14.49 10.15
N LYS A 77 9.04 -14.55 9.44
CA LYS A 77 8.90 -15.34 8.22
C LYS A 77 8.61 -14.44 7.03
N PHE A 78 7.42 -13.90 6.96
CA PHE A 78 7.05 -13.03 5.85
C PHE A 78 6.04 -11.98 6.31
N TYR A 79 6.03 -10.85 5.62
CA TYR A 79 4.97 -9.87 5.73
C TYR A 79 4.33 -9.65 4.37
N GLU A 80 3.02 -9.44 4.38
CA GLU A 80 2.27 -8.99 3.22
C GLU A 80 2.02 -7.50 3.35
N LEU A 81 2.35 -6.78 2.26
CA LEU A 81 2.09 -5.34 2.16
C LEU A 81 0.70 -5.13 1.60
N GLU A 82 -0.10 -4.36 2.31
CA GLU A 82 -1.49 -4.07 1.95
C GLU A 82 -1.71 -2.58 1.80
N ASP A 83 -2.59 -2.21 0.87
CA ASP A 83 -3.13 -0.85 0.73
C ASP A 83 -2.08 0.27 0.70
N LEU A 84 -0.95 0.08 0.03
CA LEU A 84 -0.01 1.18 -0.13
C LEU A 84 -0.64 2.25 -1.02
N CYS A 85 -1.06 3.34 -0.39
CA CYS A 85 -1.71 4.46 -1.07
C CYS A 85 -0.94 5.75 -0.81
N ILE A 86 -0.77 6.54 -1.87
CA ILE A 86 -0.20 7.88 -1.80
C ILE A 86 -1.26 8.83 -2.37
N HIS A 87 -1.49 9.94 -1.68
CA HIS A 87 -2.41 10.98 -2.14
C HIS A 87 -2.04 11.38 -3.58
N PRO A 88 -3.01 11.44 -4.50
CA PRO A 88 -2.72 11.71 -5.91
C PRO A 88 -1.88 12.97 -6.18
N GLU A 89 -2.00 14.01 -5.36
CA GLU A 89 -1.19 15.22 -5.50
C GLU A 89 0.31 14.97 -5.30
N TYR A 90 0.67 13.84 -4.70
CA TYR A 90 2.06 13.46 -4.43
C TYR A 90 2.54 12.34 -5.34
N HIS A 91 1.76 11.98 -6.37
CA HIS A 91 2.17 10.99 -7.35
C HIS A 91 3.29 11.50 -8.25
N ASN A 92 4.04 10.57 -8.87
CA ASN A 92 5.11 10.86 -9.82
C ASN A 92 6.26 11.69 -9.22
N LYS A 93 6.48 11.57 -7.92
CA LYS A 93 7.57 12.26 -7.21
C LYS A 93 8.55 11.30 -6.54
N GLY A 94 8.38 9.99 -6.77
CA GLY A 94 9.28 8.98 -6.22
C GLY A 94 8.97 8.56 -4.79
N TYR A 95 7.86 9.00 -4.20
CA TYR A 95 7.54 8.67 -2.81
C TYR A 95 7.18 7.20 -2.63
N GLY A 96 6.50 6.58 -3.59
CA GLY A 96 6.20 5.15 -3.53
C GLY A 96 7.47 4.30 -3.49
N PHE A 97 8.43 4.63 -4.33
CA PHE A 97 9.72 3.94 -4.37
C PHE A 97 10.46 4.09 -3.04
N LYS A 98 10.54 5.32 -2.51
CA LYS A 98 11.19 5.57 -1.22
C LYS A 98 10.49 4.83 -0.08
N THR A 99 9.17 4.82 -0.09
CA THR A 99 8.39 4.11 0.93
C THR A 99 8.69 2.62 0.92
N LEU A 100 8.70 1.99 -0.25
CA LEU A 100 9.00 0.56 -0.35
C LEU A 100 10.38 0.22 0.18
N LYS A 101 11.36 1.09 -0.05
CA LYS A 101 12.70 0.91 0.50
C LYS A 101 12.71 1.03 2.03
N LEU A 102 12.02 2.03 2.56
CA LEU A 102 11.96 2.27 4.00
C LEU A 102 11.22 1.16 4.75
N ILE A 103 10.19 0.57 4.14
CA ILE A 103 9.46 -0.55 4.75
C ILE A 103 10.42 -1.69 5.09
N GLU A 104 11.30 -2.04 4.18
CA GLU A 104 12.27 -3.12 4.41
C GLU A 104 13.26 -2.77 5.51
N GLU A 105 13.66 -1.49 5.59
CA GLU A 105 14.57 -1.02 6.64
C GLU A 105 13.91 -1.05 8.02
N LEU A 106 12.59 -0.82 8.09
CA LEU A 106 11.84 -0.87 9.35
C LEU A 106 11.75 -2.28 9.92
N HIS A 107 11.80 -3.28 9.06
CA HIS A 107 11.63 -4.68 9.47
C HIS A 107 12.75 -5.54 8.88
N PRO A 108 14.01 -5.31 9.32
CA PRO A 108 15.15 -6.01 8.71
C PRO A 108 15.17 -7.53 8.96
N GLN A 109 14.40 -8.01 9.94
CA GLN A 109 14.29 -9.43 10.23
C GLN A 109 13.41 -10.18 9.21
N ILE A 110 12.61 -9.45 8.43
CA ILE A 110 11.72 -10.06 7.44
C ILE A 110 12.49 -10.26 6.14
N LYS A 111 12.53 -11.49 5.66
CA LYS A 111 13.28 -11.85 4.45
C LYS A 111 12.40 -12.19 3.27
N LYS A 112 11.08 -12.23 3.46
CA LYS A 112 10.14 -12.48 2.38
C LYS A 112 8.99 -11.48 2.47
N TRP A 113 8.80 -10.74 1.38
CA TRP A 113 7.73 -9.77 1.25
C TRP A 113 6.80 -10.19 0.12
N VAL A 114 5.49 -10.15 0.36
CA VAL A 114 4.49 -10.51 -0.64
C VAL A 114 3.45 -9.40 -0.76
N LEU A 115 2.80 -9.34 -1.89
CA LEU A 115 1.68 -8.41 -2.11
C LEU A 115 0.83 -8.89 -3.27
N GLY A 116 -0.40 -8.38 -3.33
CA GLY A 116 -1.29 -8.56 -4.46
C GLY A 116 -1.66 -7.19 -5.03
N THR A 117 -1.84 -7.11 -6.34
CA THR A 117 -2.24 -5.86 -7.00
C THR A 117 -3.17 -6.19 -8.18
N PRO A 118 -4.18 -5.35 -8.45
CA PRO A 118 -5.07 -5.59 -9.58
C PRO A 118 -4.31 -5.66 -10.91
N TYR A 119 -4.81 -6.49 -11.81
CA TYR A 119 -4.17 -6.68 -13.13
C TYR A 119 -4.03 -5.38 -13.91
N TYR A 120 -4.92 -4.40 -13.68
CA TYR A 120 -4.89 -3.13 -14.41
C TYR A 120 -3.97 -2.09 -13.79
N SER A 121 -3.43 -2.33 -12.60
CA SER A 121 -2.56 -1.37 -11.89
C SER A 121 -1.13 -1.43 -12.42
N VAL A 122 -0.97 -1.15 -13.71
CA VAL A 122 0.33 -1.31 -14.40
C VAL A 122 1.41 -0.40 -13.82
N ARG A 123 1.05 0.80 -13.38
CA ARG A 123 2.00 1.73 -12.76
C ARG A 123 2.56 1.14 -11.47
N ASN A 124 1.70 0.57 -10.64
CA ASN A 124 2.12 -0.06 -9.40
C ASN A 124 2.96 -1.30 -9.66
N GLN A 125 2.60 -2.10 -10.66
CA GLN A 125 3.37 -3.28 -11.03
C GLN A 125 4.80 -2.90 -11.41
N HIS A 126 4.97 -1.85 -12.23
CA HIS A 126 6.29 -1.37 -12.61
C HIS A 126 7.09 -0.90 -11.38
N LEU A 127 6.42 -0.23 -10.45
CA LEU A 127 7.05 0.22 -9.21
C LEU A 127 7.56 -0.97 -8.38
N TYR A 128 6.73 -1.99 -8.19
CA TYR A 128 7.11 -3.17 -7.44
C TYR A 128 8.27 -3.91 -8.10
N GLU A 129 8.22 -4.07 -9.43
CA GLU A 129 9.30 -4.71 -10.18
C GLU A 129 10.61 -3.92 -10.04
N LYS A 130 10.52 -2.60 -10.06
CA LYS A 130 11.70 -1.73 -9.92
C LYS A 130 12.40 -1.92 -8.58
N VAL A 131 11.67 -2.21 -7.50
CA VAL A 131 12.28 -2.45 -6.20
C VAL A 131 12.63 -3.91 -5.96
N GLY A 132 12.42 -4.78 -6.94
CA GLY A 132 12.89 -6.16 -6.89
C GLY A 132 11.82 -7.22 -6.68
N TYR A 133 10.55 -6.86 -6.66
CA TYR A 133 9.47 -7.84 -6.60
C TYR A 133 9.33 -8.56 -7.94
N LYS A 134 8.95 -9.83 -7.89
CA LYS A 134 8.69 -10.65 -9.07
C LYS A 134 7.30 -11.25 -9.01
N LYS A 135 6.61 -11.27 -10.13
CA LYS A 135 5.29 -11.89 -10.21
C LYS A 135 5.40 -13.39 -9.99
N THR A 136 4.61 -13.94 -9.07
CA THR A 136 4.61 -15.35 -8.73
C THR A 136 3.34 -16.07 -9.15
N GLY A 137 2.26 -15.33 -9.42
CA GLY A 137 1.00 -15.95 -9.80
C GLY A 137 -0.11 -14.94 -9.89
N GLN A 138 -1.34 -15.44 -9.92
CA GLN A 138 -2.53 -14.60 -9.98
C GLN A 138 -3.72 -15.38 -9.45
N THR A 139 -4.81 -14.65 -9.13
CA THR A 139 -6.06 -15.29 -8.72
C THR A 139 -6.67 -16.04 -9.92
N GLU A 140 -7.56 -16.99 -9.61
CA GLU A 140 -8.20 -17.83 -10.63
C GLU A 140 -8.92 -17.00 -11.70
N ASP A 141 -9.59 -15.91 -11.26
CA ASP A 141 -10.29 -14.99 -12.15
C ASP A 141 -9.35 -13.98 -12.84
N GLY A 142 -8.05 -14.01 -12.50
CA GLY A 142 -7.05 -13.12 -13.08
C GLY A 142 -7.11 -11.68 -12.56
N PHE A 143 -7.93 -11.40 -11.56
CA PHE A 143 -8.11 -10.03 -11.08
C PHE A 143 -6.88 -9.51 -10.35
N LEU A 144 -6.27 -10.33 -9.46
CA LEU A 144 -5.08 -9.93 -8.71
C LEU A 144 -3.85 -10.66 -9.23
N PHE A 145 -2.76 -9.91 -9.38
CA PHE A 145 -1.42 -10.45 -9.63
C PHE A 145 -0.67 -10.50 -8.32
N PHE A 146 0.00 -11.61 -8.03
CA PHE A 146 0.79 -11.78 -6.82
C PHE A 146 2.26 -11.55 -7.10
N TYR A 147 2.91 -10.83 -6.19
CA TYR A 147 4.33 -10.50 -6.28
C TYR A 147 5.04 -10.88 -5.00
N GLU A 148 6.31 -11.22 -5.14
CA GLU A 148 7.15 -11.63 -4.02
C GLU A 148 8.55 -11.04 -4.16
N LYS A 149 9.14 -10.65 -3.04
CA LYS A 149 10.54 -10.24 -2.98
C LYS A 149 11.23 -10.97 -1.83
N LEU A 150 12.36 -11.60 -2.15
CA LEU A 150 13.21 -12.26 -1.16
C LEU A 150 14.40 -11.34 -0.86
N ILE A 151 14.74 -11.22 0.42
CA ILE A 151 15.88 -10.43 0.89
C ILE A 151 17.01 -11.39 1.27
N ASP A 152 18.19 -11.13 0.78
CA ASP A 152 19.38 -11.94 1.07
C ASP A 152 19.89 -11.76 2.50
#